data_eae11123e53e795cf087ed7c6187fbce
#
_entry.id   eae11123e53e795cf087ed7c6187fbce
#
_cell.length_a   1.000
_cell.length_b   1.000
_cell.length_c   1.000
_cell.angle_alpha   90.00
_cell.angle_beta   90.00
_cell.angle_gamma   90.00
#
_symmetry.space_group_name_H-M   'P 1'
#
loop_
_entity.id
_entity.type
_entity.pdbx_description
1 polymer ?
#
loop_
_entity_poly.entity_id
_entity_poly.type
_entity_poly.pdbx_seq_one_letter_code
_entity_poly.pdbx_strand_id
1 'polypeptide(L)'
;MASLSAPEGAASTRRRPTLRDVAALAGVSFKTVSRVVNGEPGVSAPVAERVRAAAEQIGYRPNAAATALRRADGRTATVGVLLEDTGNPFFAALLRGVEDTVRPRGVAVFSSSTDLDVARERDVTANFLARQVDALITAPSQADAAHLAELRDADIAVVLVDRPVEDSSMPSVITDNRQGSRLGVQHLVDQGHRRIGYVGRDPSIYTSQERYAGYVDAMESAGITVDDHLVFRVGATRSSAEEQVTALLDSTDPPTAIFTAQDIITMTAVGILQRRGLADRIALVGFDDFELADLLQPGVTVVAQDPYRIGVIAARLALGDDCASDEHPVEGQHIVRTRLIERGSGEIAP
;
A
#
# COMPACT_ATOMS: atom_id res chain seq x y z
N MET A 1 -34.81 44.02 36.28
CA MET A 1 -34.41 43.66 34.92
C MET A 1 -33.00 44.23 34.69
N ALA A 2 -31.99 43.42 34.88
CA ALA A 2 -30.61 43.79 34.65
C ALA A 2 -30.07 42.88 33.56
N SER A 3 -29.74 43.49 32.43
CA SER A 3 -29.12 42.86 31.26
C SER A 3 -27.67 42.59 31.57
N LEU A 4 -27.27 41.30 31.59
CA LEU A 4 -25.88 40.86 31.66
C LEU A 4 -25.37 40.70 30.22
N SER A 5 -24.61 41.70 29.78
CA SER A 5 -23.78 41.61 28.56
C SER A 5 -22.63 40.67 28.81
N ALA A 6 -22.51 39.57 28.02
CA ALA A 6 -21.33 38.72 27.98
C ALA A 6 -20.19 39.44 27.23
N PRO A 7 -18.94 39.32 27.66
CA PRO A 7 -17.83 39.88 26.91
C PRO A 7 -17.53 39.01 25.68
N GLU A 8 -17.54 39.60 24.50
CA GLU A 8 -17.01 39.04 23.26
C GLU A 8 -15.49 38.81 23.41
N GLY A 9 -15.11 37.56 23.61
CA GLY A 9 -13.72 37.11 23.55
C GLY A 9 -13.25 37.10 22.09
N ALA A 10 -12.61 38.17 21.64
CA ALA A 10 -11.91 38.21 20.38
C ALA A 10 -10.85 37.11 20.36
N ALA A 11 -11.07 36.05 19.56
CA ALA A 11 -10.06 35.05 19.24
C ALA A 11 -8.91 35.74 18.47
N SER A 12 -7.87 36.12 19.22
CA SER A 12 -6.61 36.60 18.65
C SER A 12 -6.04 35.51 17.76
N THR A 13 -6.13 35.66 16.44
CA THR A 13 -5.38 34.87 15.47
C THR A 13 -3.90 35.08 15.71
N ARG A 14 -3.30 34.21 16.52
CA ARG A 14 -1.83 34.21 16.76
C ARG A 14 -1.14 34.01 15.42
N ARG A 15 -0.58 35.09 14.87
CA ARG A 15 0.26 35.06 13.68
C ARG A 15 1.40 34.06 13.92
N ARG A 16 1.62 33.14 12.95
CA ARG A 16 2.72 32.17 13.03
C ARG A 16 4.07 32.92 13.12
N PRO A 17 4.96 32.55 14.06
CA PRO A 17 6.29 33.14 14.15
C PRO A 17 7.06 33.01 12.83
N THR A 18 7.87 34.02 12.50
CA THR A 18 8.65 34.08 11.27
C THR A 18 10.15 34.09 11.59
N LEU A 19 10.99 33.84 10.54
CA LEU A 19 12.48 34.00 10.69
C LEU A 19 12.88 35.40 11.17
N ARG A 20 12.09 36.44 10.88
CA ARG A 20 12.34 37.81 11.35
C ARG A 20 12.11 37.93 12.86
N ASP A 21 11.10 37.23 13.37
CA ASP A 21 10.81 37.22 14.81
C ASP A 21 11.91 36.49 15.57
N VAL A 22 12.44 35.38 15.02
CA VAL A 22 13.63 34.68 15.57
C VAL A 22 14.85 35.58 15.54
N ALA A 23 15.10 36.32 14.45
CA ALA A 23 16.25 37.21 14.30
C ALA A 23 16.22 38.34 15.34
N ALA A 24 15.03 38.92 15.54
CA ALA A 24 14.85 39.96 16.55
C ALA A 24 15.12 39.42 17.96
N LEU A 25 14.60 38.23 18.31
CA LEU A 25 14.80 37.64 19.64
C LEU A 25 16.25 37.17 19.89
N ALA A 26 16.90 36.58 18.87
CA ALA A 26 18.28 36.10 18.97
C ALA A 26 19.34 37.24 18.90
N GLY A 27 18.94 38.47 18.55
CA GLY A 27 19.84 39.59 18.34
C GLY A 27 20.85 39.40 17.20
N VAL A 28 20.42 38.79 16.10
CA VAL A 28 21.27 38.52 14.94
C VAL A 28 20.57 38.89 13.62
N SER A 29 21.33 38.91 12.53
CA SER A 29 20.74 39.21 11.22
C SER A 29 19.81 38.08 10.73
N PHE A 30 18.82 38.44 9.90
CA PHE A 30 17.97 37.47 9.19
C PHE A 30 18.80 36.41 8.45
N LYS A 31 19.88 36.82 7.79
CA LYS A 31 20.80 35.93 7.07
C LYS A 31 21.46 34.90 8.00
N THR A 32 21.84 35.33 9.22
CA THR A 32 22.42 34.46 10.24
C THR A 32 21.40 33.41 10.70
N VAL A 33 20.14 33.81 10.97
CA VAL A 33 19.07 32.89 11.34
C VAL A 33 18.80 31.90 10.21
N SER A 34 18.68 32.38 8.97
CA SER A 34 18.48 31.51 7.80
C SER A 34 19.56 30.45 7.68
N ARG A 35 20.84 30.82 7.84
CA ARG A 35 21.96 29.87 7.82
C ARG A 35 21.88 28.82 8.92
N VAL A 36 21.57 29.22 10.16
CA VAL A 36 21.45 28.28 11.27
C VAL A 36 20.29 27.31 11.07
N VAL A 37 19.13 27.81 10.64
CA VAL A 37 17.93 27.02 10.39
C VAL A 37 18.13 26.03 9.23
N ASN A 38 18.89 26.42 8.22
CA ASN A 38 19.19 25.56 7.04
C ASN A 38 20.44 24.67 7.25
N GLY A 39 21.12 24.74 8.39
CA GLY A 39 22.33 23.94 8.65
C GLY A 39 23.55 24.38 7.83
N GLU A 40 23.54 25.59 7.28
CA GLU A 40 24.64 26.11 6.46
C GLU A 40 25.88 26.44 7.31
N PRO A 41 27.10 26.18 6.82
CA PRO A 41 28.33 26.52 7.53
C PRO A 41 28.55 28.03 7.64
N GLY A 42 29.43 28.44 8.57
CA GLY A 42 29.87 29.83 8.71
C GLY A 42 29.17 30.62 9.82
N VAL A 43 28.47 29.95 10.74
CA VAL A 43 27.95 30.52 11.98
C VAL A 43 28.63 29.85 13.17
N SER A 44 29.15 30.66 14.15
CA SER A 44 29.79 30.11 15.34
C SER A 44 28.80 29.35 16.24
N ALA A 45 29.26 28.30 16.91
CA ALA A 45 28.42 27.46 17.76
C ALA A 45 27.61 28.26 18.82
N PRO A 46 28.17 29.29 19.54
CA PRO A 46 27.39 30.08 20.47
C PRO A 46 26.27 30.89 19.84
N VAL A 47 26.47 31.36 18.60
CA VAL A 47 25.43 32.10 17.86
C VAL A 47 24.34 31.12 17.35
N ALA A 48 24.74 29.97 16.86
CA ALA A 48 23.80 28.94 16.44
C ALA A 48 22.89 28.48 17.59
N GLU A 49 23.45 28.32 18.78
CA GLU A 49 22.69 27.93 20.00
C GLU A 49 21.68 29.00 20.39
N ARG A 50 22.06 30.28 20.39
CA ARG A 50 21.13 31.39 20.67
C ARG A 50 19.97 31.42 19.67
N VAL A 51 20.24 31.16 18.38
CA VAL A 51 19.21 31.15 17.36
C VAL A 51 18.25 29.98 17.58
N ARG A 52 18.75 28.76 17.90
CA ARG A 52 17.91 27.61 18.21
C ARG A 52 17.03 27.85 19.46
N ALA A 53 17.61 28.38 20.53
CA ALA A 53 16.87 28.72 21.75
C ALA A 53 15.76 29.76 21.46
N ALA A 54 16.07 30.81 20.68
CA ALA A 54 15.08 31.81 20.30
C ALA A 54 13.96 31.21 19.45
N ALA A 55 14.27 30.33 18.51
CA ALA A 55 13.28 29.64 17.68
C ALA A 55 12.35 28.77 18.53
N GLU A 56 12.90 28.00 19.46
CA GLU A 56 12.16 27.16 20.39
C GLU A 56 11.25 27.99 21.31
N GLN A 57 11.76 29.08 21.87
CA GLN A 57 11.01 29.95 22.76
C GLN A 57 9.75 30.55 22.15
N ILE A 58 9.78 30.91 20.86
CA ILE A 58 8.59 31.45 20.16
C ILE A 58 7.81 30.40 19.39
N GLY A 59 8.23 29.11 19.45
CA GLY A 59 7.59 28.02 18.72
C GLY A 59 7.75 28.16 17.21
N TYR A 60 8.84 28.79 16.73
CA TYR A 60 9.12 28.88 15.29
C TYR A 60 9.44 27.49 14.74
N ARG A 61 8.75 27.11 13.69
CA ARG A 61 9.06 25.92 12.90
C ARG A 61 9.37 26.33 11.46
N PRO A 62 10.49 25.86 10.89
CA PRO A 62 10.79 26.11 9.48
C PRO A 62 9.61 25.71 8.59
N ASN A 63 9.29 26.57 7.64
CA ASN A 63 8.30 26.23 6.61
C ASN A 63 9.00 25.36 5.55
N ALA A 64 8.63 24.07 5.47
CA ALA A 64 9.21 23.12 4.54
C ALA A 64 9.11 23.61 3.08
N ALA A 65 7.97 24.17 2.67
CA ALA A 65 7.79 24.73 1.33
C ALA A 65 8.74 25.93 1.05
N ALA A 66 8.92 26.83 2.03
CA ALA A 66 9.86 27.93 1.91
C ALA A 66 11.34 27.48 1.97
N THR A 67 11.61 26.32 2.53
CA THR A 67 12.95 25.71 2.56
C THR A 67 13.23 25.02 1.22
N ALA A 68 12.26 24.31 0.65
CA ALA A 68 12.34 23.69 -0.67
C ALA A 68 12.62 24.71 -1.78
N LEU A 69 11.90 25.83 -1.79
CA LEU A 69 12.15 26.94 -2.76
C LEU A 69 13.57 27.54 -2.69
N ARG A 70 14.31 27.30 -1.62
CA ARG A 70 15.68 27.79 -1.43
C ARG A 70 16.74 26.71 -1.59
N ARG A 71 16.33 25.44 -1.69
CA ARG A 71 17.25 24.36 -2.06
C ARG A 71 17.65 24.50 -3.51
N ALA A 72 18.93 24.33 -3.79
CA ALA A 72 19.47 24.42 -5.14
C ALA A 72 18.96 23.30 -6.06
N ASP A 73 18.49 22.19 -5.47
CA ASP A 73 17.94 21.02 -6.16
C ASP A 73 16.43 21.10 -6.38
N GLY A 74 15.75 22.13 -5.87
CA GLY A 74 14.30 22.32 -5.99
C GLY A 74 13.44 21.27 -5.26
N ARG A 75 14.06 20.29 -4.56
CA ARG A 75 13.35 19.18 -3.92
C ARG A 75 12.62 19.58 -2.64
N THR A 76 11.43 19.04 -2.48
CA THR A 76 10.56 19.28 -1.31
C THR A 76 10.83 18.33 -0.15
N ALA A 77 11.61 17.27 -0.37
CA ALA A 77 11.80 16.14 0.53
C ALA A 77 10.45 15.48 0.91
N THR A 78 9.61 15.24 -0.09
CA THR A 78 8.29 14.62 0.09
C THR A 78 8.03 13.55 -0.96
N VAL A 79 7.40 12.45 -0.55
CA VAL A 79 6.94 11.36 -1.43
C VAL A 79 5.42 11.22 -1.27
N GLY A 80 4.71 11.21 -2.39
CA GLY A 80 3.31 10.84 -2.45
C GLY A 80 3.16 9.32 -2.50
N VAL A 81 2.19 8.76 -1.76
CA VAL A 81 1.85 7.34 -1.81
C VAL A 81 0.35 7.21 -2.02
N LEU A 82 -0.04 6.66 -3.16
CA LEU A 82 -1.43 6.54 -3.57
C LEU A 82 -1.77 5.06 -3.75
N LEU A 83 -2.58 4.53 -2.84
CA LEU A 83 -2.90 3.11 -2.75
C LEU A 83 -4.41 2.88 -2.93
N GLU A 84 -4.83 1.63 -3.11
CA GLU A 84 -6.25 1.31 -3.20
C GLU A 84 -6.98 1.64 -1.90
N ASP A 85 -6.52 1.06 -0.78
CA ASP A 85 -7.11 1.26 0.54
C ASP A 85 -6.01 1.16 1.62
N THR A 86 -5.69 2.28 2.25
CA THR A 86 -4.70 2.31 3.34
C THR A 86 -5.17 1.61 4.62
N GLY A 87 -6.46 1.26 4.71
CA GLY A 87 -7.02 0.44 5.78
C GLY A 87 -6.82 -1.07 5.57
N ASN A 88 -6.49 -1.51 4.36
CA ASN A 88 -6.16 -2.91 4.09
C ASN A 88 -4.76 -3.24 4.64
N PRO A 89 -4.59 -4.34 5.40
CA PRO A 89 -3.31 -4.75 6.00
C PRO A 89 -2.15 -4.86 5.00
N PHE A 90 -2.41 -5.33 3.77
CA PHE A 90 -1.42 -5.39 2.70
C PHE A 90 -0.87 -3.99 2.37
N PHE A 91 -1.73 -3.02 2.11
CA PHE A 91 -1.32 -1.67 1.78
C PHE A 91 -0.75 -0.91 2.99
N ALA A 92 -1.23 -1.19 4.20
CA ALA A 92 -0.66 -0.65 5.43
C ALA A 92 0.79 -1.12 5.65
N ALA A 93 1.08 -2.39 5.43
CA ALA A 93 2.44 -2.93 5.52
C ALA A 93 3.36 -2.39 4.41
N LEU A 94 2.85 -2.22 3.19
CA LEU A 94 3.57 -1.59 2.09
C LEU A 94 3.93 -0.14 2.43
N LEU A 95 2.96 0.65 2.88
CA LEU A 95 3.17 2.04 3.32
C LEU A 95 4.23 2.11 4.42
N ARG A 96 4.20 1.17 5.37
CA ARG A 96 5.20 1.08 6.43
C ARG A 96 6.61 0.85 5.86
N GLY A 97 6.77 -0.01 4.87
CA GLY A 97 8.05 -0.24 4.17
C GLY A 97 8.58 1.04 3.51
N VAL A 98 7.67 1.82 2.89
CA VAL A 98 8.02 3.13 2.32
C VAL A 98 8.49 4.08 3.42
N GLU A 99 7.69 4.28 4.48
CA GLU A 99 8.02 5.20 5.58
C GLU A 99 9.36 4.89 6.23
N ASP A 100 9.62 3.62 6.55
CA ASP A 100 10.87 3.20 7.20
C ASP A 100 12.09 3.42 6.30
N THR A 101 11.91 3.34 4.98
CA THR A 101 12.98 3.56 4.00
C THR A 101 13.31 5.05 3.83
N VAL A 102 12.28 5.91 3.77
CA VAL A 102 12.49 7.34 3.46
C VAL A 102 12.80 8.18 4.70
N ARG A 103 12.31 7.79 5.88
CA ARG A 103 12.48 8.51 7.15
C ARG A 103 13.93 8.84 7.52
N PRO A 104 14.92 7.92 7.39
CA PRO A 104 16.32 8.23 7.70
C PRO A 104 16.91 9.35 6.82
N ARG A 105 16.30 9.60 5.66
CA ARG A 105 16.70 10.67 4.73
C ARG A 105 15.96 11.99 4.97
N GLY A 106 15.12 12.06 6.00
CA GLY A 106 14.32 13.25 6.32
C GLY A 106 13.23 13.55 5.30
N VAL A 107 12.79 12.54 4.53
CA VAL A 107 11.71 12.65 3.55
C VAL A 107 10.37 12.35 4.22
N ALA A 108 9.37 13.21 3.98
CA ALA A 108 8.00 13.03 4.49
C ALA A 108 7.16 12.24 3.49
N VAL A 109 6.21 11.46 4.00
CA VAL A 109 5.25 10.70 3.20
C VAL A 109 3.86 11.34 3.31
N PHE A 110 3.22 11.59 2.16
CA PHE A 110 1.80 11.91 2.06
C PHE A 110 1.07 10.74 1.43
N SER A 111 0.15 10.11 2.17
CA SER A 111 -0.62 8.98 1.66
C SER A 111 -2.08 9.31 1.44
N SER A 112 -2.71 8.63 0.47
CA SER A 112 -4.14 8.70 0.20
C SER A 112 -4.64 7.37 -0.37
N SER A 113 -5.96 7.12 -0.23
CA SER A 113 -6.63 5.96 -0.82
C SER A 113 -7.45 6.37 -2.04
N THR A 114 -7.49 5.50 -3.05
CA THR A 114 -8.30 5.69 -4.27
C THR A 114 -9.64 4.97 -4.22
N ASP A 115 -9.74 3.88 -3.46
CA ASP A 115 -10.88 2.96 -3.44
C ASP A 115 -11.22 2.42 -4.85
N LEU A 116 -10.22 2.29 -5.74
CA LEU A 116 -10.35 1.97 -7.16
C LEU A 116 -11.17 3.00 -7.97
N ASP A 117 -11.40 4.18 -7.42
CA ASP A 117 -12.08 5.28 -8.12
C ASP A 117 -11.07 6.09 -8.94
N VAL A 118 -11.20 5.97 -10.27
CA VAL A 118 -10.32 6.65 -11.24
C VAL A 118 -10.41 8.17 -11.17
N ALA A 119 -11.59 8.72 -10.85
CA ALA A 119 -11.75 10.16 -10.71
C ALA A 119 -11.01 10.65 -9.46
N ARG A 120 -11.15 9.93 -8.35
CA ARG A 120 -10.40 10.21 -7.12
C ARG A 120 -8.89 10.07 -7.33
N GLU A 121 -8.44 9.04 -8.06
CA GLU A 121 -7.02 8.87 -8.40
C GLU A 121 -6.45 10.10 -9.12
N ARG A 122 -7.16 10.59 -10.16
CA ARG A 122 -6.78 11.79 -10.90
C ARG A 122 -6.74 13.04 -10.01
N ASP A 123 -7.77 13.24 -9.18
CA ASP A 123 -7.83 14.38 -8.27
C ASP A 123 -6.70 14.38 -7.25
N VAL A 124 -6.39 13.23 -6.67
CA VAL A 124 -5.29 13.11 -5.69
C VAL A 124 -3.94 13.26 -6.37
N THR A 125 -3.76 12.71 -7.57
CA THR A 125 -2.56 12.87 -8.38
C THR A 125 -2.30 14.35 -8.71
N ALA A 126 -3.34 15.09 -9.15
CA ALA A 126 -3.26 16.52 -9.37
C ALA A 126 -2.88 17.30 -8.08
N ASN A 127 -3.39 16.88 -6.93
CA ASN A 127 -3.03 17.46 -5.64
C ASN A 127 -1.55 17.22 -5.27
N PHE A 128 -0.99 16.04 -5.57
CA PHE A 128 0.42 15.76 -5.37
C PHE A 128 1.30 16.56 -6.31
N LEU A 129 0.90 16.71 -7.58
CA LEU A 129 1.55 17.59 -8.55
C LEU A 129 1.58 19.04 -8.04
N ALA A 130 0.45 19.56 -7.60
CA ALA A 130 0.37 20.93 -7.07
C ALA A 130 1.21 21.15 -5.80
N ARG A 131 1.47 20.10 -5.03
CA ARG A 131 2.35 20.11 -3.84
C ARG A 131 3.81 19.89 -4.19
N GLN A 132 4.13 19.61 -5.46
CA GLN A 132 5.47 19.36 -5.94
C GLN A 132 6.17 18.24 -5.15
N VAL A 133 5.48 17.09 -4.94
CA VAL A 133 6.15 15.92 -4.35
C VAL A 133 7.33 15.50 -5.25
N ASP A 134 8.40 15.01 -4.65
CA ASP A 134 9.61 14.61 -5.40
C ASP A 134 9.42 13.28 -6.14
N ALA A 135 8.50 12.44 -5.64
CA ALA A 135 8.14 11.17 -6.26
C ALA A 135 6.72 10.76 -5.89
N LEU A 136 6.11 9.90 -6.72
CA LEU A 136 4.84 9.22 -6.46
C LEU A 136 5.06 7.71 -6.51
N ILE A 137 4.61 7.01 -5.46
CA ILE A 137 4.46 5.56 -5.44
C ILE A 137 2.95 5.27 -5.52
N THR A 138 2.49 4.52 -6.52
CA THR A 138 1.05 4.34 -6.73
C THR A 138 0.68 2.92 -7.13
N ALA A 139 -0.46 2.44 -6.59
CA ALA A 139 -1.18 1.26 -7.08
C ALA A 139 -2.30 1.75 -8.02
N PRO A 140 -2.12 1.75 -9.34
CA PRO A 140 -3.07 2.36 -10.27
C PRO A 140 -4.42 1.66 -10.25
N SER A 141 -5.51 2.42 -10.35
CA SER A 141 -6.88 1.89 -10.34
C SER A 141 -7.26 1.22 -11.66
N GLN A 142 -6.56 1.55 -12.75
CA GLN A 142 -6.77 0.99 -14.09
C GLN A 142 -5.44 0.70 -14.79
N ALA A 143 -5.48 -0.18 -15.80
CA ALA A 143 -4.33 -0.47 -16.66
C ALA A 143 -3.90 0.75 -17.51
N ASP A 144 -4.83 1.63 -17.87
CA ASP A 144 -4.52 2.91 -18.51
C ASP A 144 -4.37 4.01 -17.47
N ALA A 145 -3.15 4.45 -17.28
CA ALA A 145 -2.78 5.51 -16.36
C ALA A 145 -2.11 6.70 -17.08
N ALA A 146 -2.68 7.13 -18.19
CA ALA A 146 -2.15 8.26 -18.99
C ALA A 146 -1.94 9.53 -18.16
N HIS A 147 -2.77 9.76 -17.13
CA HIS A 147 -2.62 10.89 -16.19
C HIS A 147 -1.32 10.83 -15.37
N LEU A 148 -0.69 9.67 -15.22
CA LEU A 148 0.62 9.55 -14.57
C LEU A 148 1.76 10.06 -15.46
N ALA A 149 1.54 10.17 -16.77
CA ALA A 149 2.53 10.76 -17.68
C ALA A 149 2.76 12.24 -17.37
N GLU A 150 1.72 12.99 -16.97
CA GLU A 150 1.82 14.40 -16.59
C GLU A 150 2.80 14.63 -15.43
N LEU A 151 2.89 13.67 -14.48
CA LEU A 151 3.86 13.74 -13.38
C LEU A 151 5.29 13.60 -13.89
N ARG A 152 5.52 12.70 -14.83
CA ARG A 152 6.85 12.50 -15.43
C ARG A 152 7.29 13.72 -16.23
N ASP A 153 6.36 14.35 -16.95
CA ASP A 153 6.62 15.60 -17.69
C ASP A 153 6.97 16.74 -16.73
N ALA A 154 6.57 16.65 -15.46
CA ALA A 154 6.92 17.57 -14.38
C ALA A 154 8.16 17.12 -13.55
N ASP A 155 8.99 16.19 -14.06
CA ASP A 155 10.17 15.62 -13.39
C ASP A 155 9.87 14.92 -12.04
N ILE A 156 8.64 14.44 -11.83
CA ILE A 156 8.27 13.65 -10.67
C ILE A 156 8.51 12.17 -11.00
N ALA A 157 9.34 11.50 -10.20
CA ALA A 157 9.56 10.07 -10.34
C ALA A 157 8.28 9.30 -9.99
N VAL A 158 7.85 8.38 -10.87
CA VAL A 158 6.67 7.52 -10.63
C VAL A 158 7.10 6.08 -10.54
N VAL A 159 6.70 5.40 -9.45
CA VAL A 159 6.90 3.96 -9.23
C VAL A 159 5.55 3.30 -9.03
N LEU A 160 5.27 2.27 -9.83
CA LEU A 160 4.04 1.48 -9.72
C LEU A 160 4.23 0.37 -8.70
N VAL A 161 3.19 0.07 -7.93
CA VAL A 161 3.18 -1.04 -6.98
C VAL A 161 1.91 -1.89 -7.15
N ASP A 162 1.97 -3.18 -6.79
CA ASP A 162 0.85 -4.13 -6.87
C ASP A 162 0.38 -4.45 -8.28
N ARG A 163 0.32 -3.46 -9.17
CA ARG A 163 -0.17 -3.58 -10.56
C ARG A 163 0.73 -2.80 -11.51
N PRO A 164 1.13 -3.38 -12.64
CA PRO A 164 1.78 -2.65 -13.71
C PRO A 164 0.76 -1.83 -14.51
N VAL A 165 1.26 -0.92 -15.31
CA VAL A 165 0.51 -0.26 -16.39
C VAL A 165 1.06 -0.77 -17.70
N GLU A 166 0.18 -1.19 -18.61
CA GLU A 166 0.56 -1.71 -19.92
C GLU A 166 1.35 -0.65 -20.73
N ASP A 167 2.31 -1.12 -21.51
CA ASP A 167 3.16 -0.29 -22.37
C ASP A 167 3.86 0.89 -21.66
N SER A 168 4.00 0.82 -20.33
CA SER A 168 4.62 1.85 -19.52
C SER A 168 6.10 1.61 -19.30
N SER A 169 6.92 2.66 -19.45
CA SER A 169 8.32 2.66 -19.03
C SER A 169 8.53 2.99 -17.54
N MET A 170 7.45 3.10 -16.76
CA MET A 170 7.53 3.35 -15.32
C MET A 170 7.98 2.08 -14.60
N PRO A 171 8.96 2.16 -13.68
CA PRO A 171 9.35 1.01 -12.88
C PRO A 171 8.17 0.51 -12.05
N SER A 172 8.04 -0.80 -11.92
CA SER A 172 7.00 -1.43 -11.12
C SER A 172 7.54 -2.45 -10.14
N VAL A 173 6.91 -2.54 -8.95
CA VAL A 173 7.21 -3.54 -7.93
C VAL A 173 5.93 -4.33 -7.67
N ILE A 174 5.92 -5.58 -8.11
CA ILE A 174 4.73 -6.44 -8.09
C ILE A 174 5.03 -7.78 -7.42
N THR A 175 3.97 -8.49 -7.08
CA THR A 175 4.04 -9.88 -6.60
C THR A 175 3.93 -10.85 -7.77
N ASP A 176 4.53 -12.04 -7.63
CA ASP A 176 4.34 -13.19 -8.54
C ASP A 176 2.96 -13.84 -8.37
N ASN A 177 1.89 -13.05 -8.56
CA ASN A 177 0.50 -13.43 -8.28
C ASN A 177 0.10 -14.78 -8.91
N ARG A 178 0.44 -14.99 -10.19
CA ARG A 178 0.10 -16.22 -10.92
C ARG A 178 0.80 -17.44 -10.34
N GLN A 179 2.10 -17.31 -10.06
CA GLN A 179 2.89 -18.39 -9.46
C GLN A 179 2.44 -18.68 -8.03
N GLY A 180 2.13 -17.65 -7.24
CA GLY A 180 1.62 -17.81 -5.87
C GLY A 180 0.29 -18.55 -5.83
N SER A 181 -0.67 -18.16 -6.68
CA SER A 181 -1.94 -18.89 -6.78
C SER A 181 -1.76 -20.32 -7.24
N ARG A 182 -0.89 -20.53 -8.26
CA ARG A 182 -0.56 -21.87 -8.70
C ARG A 182 0.02 -22.72 -7.56
N LEU A 183 0.89 -22.14 -6.72
CA LEU A 183 1.47 -22.83 -5.56
C LEU A 183 0.39 -23.23 -4.54
N GLY A 184 -0.52 -22.31 -4.18
CA GLY A 184 -1.58 -22.59 -3.23
C GLY A 184 -2.61 -23.62 -3.72
N VAL A 185 -2.98 -23.57 -5.00
CA VAL A 185 -3.90 -24.54 -5.59
C VAL A 185 -3.23 -25.90 -5.79
N GLN A 186 -1.97 -25.92 -6.22
CA GLN A 186 -1.19 -27.16 -6.32
C GLN A 186 -1.10 -27.89 -4.99
N HIS A 187 -0.93 -27.15 -3.88
CA HIS A 187 -0.94 -27.72 -2.55
C HIS A 187 -2.25 -28.46 -2.26
N LEU A 188 -3.42 -27.89 -2.58
CA LEU A 188 -4.71 -28.58 -2.45
C LEU A 188 -4.81 -29.81 -3.36
N VAL A 189 -4.29 -29.74 -4.57
CA VAL A 189 -4.23 -30.88 -5.51
C VAL A 189 -3.36 -32.01 -4.93
N ASP A 190 -2.23 -31.67 -4.32
CA ASP A 190 -1.28 -32.63 -3.72
C ASP A 190 -1.89 -33.31 -2.49
N GLN A 191 -2.81 -32.64 -1.74
CA GLN A 191 -3.61 -33.23 -0.67
C GLN A 191 -4.73 -34.17 -1.19
N GLY A 192 -4.89 -34.27 -2.49
CA GLY A 192 -5.85 -35.20 -3.12
C GLY A 192 -7.14 -34.54 -3.62
N HIS A 193 -7.32 -33.23 -3.42
CA HIS A 193 -8.52 -32.53 -3.88
C HIS A 193 -8.57 -32.48 -5.42
N ARG A 194 -9.76 -32.70 -5.96
CA ARG A 194 -10.05 -32.62 -7.40
C ARG A 194 -11.19 -31.64 -7.70
N ARG A 195 -12.00 -31.36 -6.70
CA ARG A 195 -13.12 -30.43 -6.77
C ARG A 195 -12.80 -29.23 -5.88
N ILE A 196 -12.14 -28.22 -6.49
CA ILE A 196 -11.60 -27.05 -5.81
C ILE A 196 -12.37 -25.80 -6.27
N GLY A 197 -13.02 -25.12 -5.33
CA GLY A 197 -13.70 -23.86 -5.60
C GLY A 197 -12.72 -22.69 -5.63
N TYR A 198 -13.01 -21.70 -6.46
CA TYR A 198 -12.27 -20.42 -6.52
C TYR A 198 -13.19 -19.25 -6.16
N VAL A 199 -12.76 -18.42 -5.23
CA VAL A 199 -13.45 -17.17 -4.90
C VAL A 199 -12.47 -16.01 -4.98
N GLY A 200 -12.72 -15.08 -5.91
CA GLY A 200 -11.84 -13.94 -6.17
C GLY A 200 -12.60 -12.67 -6.47
N ARG A 201 -11.84 -11.65 -6.87
CA ARG A 201 -12.35 -10.31 -7.18
C ARG A 201 -12.71 -10.15 -8.67
N ASP A 202 -13.16 -8.94 -8.99
CA ASP A 202 -13.51 -8.50 -10.33
C ASP A 202 -12.38 -8.82 -11.33
N PRO A 203 -12.72 -9.45 -12.49
CA PRO A 203 -11.75 -9.80 -13.51
C PRO A 203 -11.09 -8.61 -14.21
N SER A 204 -11.56 -7.39 -14.04
CA SER A 204 -10.89 -6.18 -14.57
C SER A 204 -9.62 -5.81 -13.80
N ILE A 205 -9.42 -6.38 -12.61
CA ILE A 205 -8.27 -6.07 -11.74
C ILE A 205 -7.11 -7.01 -12.11
N TYR A 206 -5.95 -6.46 -12.43
CA TYR A 206 -4.74 -7.19 -12.81
C TYR A 206 -4.40 -8.36 -11.85
N THR A 207 -4.31 -8.08 -10.55
CA THR A 207 -3.99 -9.12 -9.55
C THR A 207 -5.03 -10.23 -9.49
N SER A 208 -6.31 -9.90 -9.73
CA SER A 208 -7.39 -10.90 -9.83
C SER A 208 -7.26 -11.78 -11.08
N GLN A 209 -6.86 -11.20 -12.21
CA GLN A 209 -6.61 -11.95 -13.44
C GLN A 209 -5.46 -12.94 -13.25
N GLU A 210 -4.34 -12.46 -12.73
CA GLU A 210 -3.15 -13.29 -12.52
C GLU A 210 -3.39 -14.41 -11.51
N ARG A 211 -4.09 -14.12 -10.40
CA ARG A 211 -4.42 -15.14 -9.39
C ARG A 211 -5.37 -16.20 -9.95
N TYR A 212 -6.35 -15.80 -10.78
CA TYR A 212 -7.22 -16.76 -11.46
C TYR A 212 -6.46 -17.59 -12.50
N ALA A 213 -5.59 -16.97 -13.28
CA ALA A 213 -4.75 -17.71 -14.23
C ALA A 213 -3.87 -18.76 -13.52
N GLY A 214 -3.30 -18.42 -12.34
CA GLY A 214 -2.55 -19.38 -11.55
C GLY A 214 -3.39 -20.55 -11.01
N TYR A 215 -4.66 -20.30 -10.64
CA TYR A 215 -5.62 -21.36 -10.30
C TYR A 215 -5.86 -22.29 -11.50
N VAL A 216 -6.15 -21.72 -12.67
CA VAL A 216 -6.37 -22.50 -13.89
C VAL A 216 -5.13 -23.33 -14.24
N ASP A 217 -3.93 -22.72 -14.21
CA ASP A 217 -2.68 -23.42 -14.50
C ASP A 217 -2.45 -24.64 -13.61
N ALA A 218 -2.77 -24.54 -12.30
CA ALA A 218 -2.63 -25.66 -11.38
C ALA A 218 -3.63 -26.77 -11.66
N MET A 219 -4.90 -26.43 -11.92
CA MET A 219 -5.95 -27.39 -12.25
C MET A 219 -5.63 -28.14 -13.55
N GLU A 220 -5.27 -27.42 -14.61
CA GLU A 220 -4.89 -28.01 -15.91
C GLU A 220 -3.64 -28.90 -15.80
N SER A 221 -2.61 -28.44 -15.06
CA SER A 221 -1.40 -29.23 -14.84
C SER A 221 -1.67 -30.56 -14.12
N ALA A 222 -2.73 -30.60 -13.32
CA ALA A 222 -3.20 -31.81 -12.62
C ALA A 222 -4.19 -32.64 -13.44
N GLY A 223 -4.49 -32.24 -14.68
CA GLY A 223 -5.50 -32.90 -15.54
C GLY A 223 -6.93 -32.74 -15.01
N ILE A 224 -7.20 -31.65 -14.24
CA ILE A 224 -8.52 -31.35 -13.68
C ILE A 224 -9.16 -30.25 -14.52
N THR A 225 -10.36 -30.52 -15.06
CA THR A 225 -11.13 -29.49 -15.76
C THR A 225 -11.72 -28.51 -14.75
N VAL A 226 -11.55 -27.21 -14.99
CA VAL A 226 -12.18 -26.16 -14.20
C VAL A 226 -13.70 -26.24 -14.39
N ASP A 227 -14.44 -26.30 -13.30
CA ASP A 227 -15.90 -26.24 -13.26
C ASP A 227 -16.33 -24.79 -13.01
N ASP A 228 -16.89 -24.13 -14.02
CA ASP A 228 -17.33 -22.73 -13.93
C ASP A 228 -18.38 -22.50 -12.82
N HIS A 229 -19.13 -23.53 -12.39
CA HIS A 229 -20.05 -23.43 -11.27
C HIS A 229 -19.34 -23.29 -9.91
N LEU A 230 -18.04 -23.60 -9.84
CA LEU A 230 -17.20 -23.43 -8.65
C LEU A 230 -16.34 -22.17 -8.67
N VAL A 231 -16.50 -21.30 -9.70
CA VAL A 231 -15.70 -20.10 -9.89
C VAL A 231 -16.54 -18.85 -9.66
N PHE A 232 -16.18 -18.08 -8.65
CA PHE A 232 -16.82 -16.81 -8.31
C PHE A 232 -15.81 -15.66 -8.39
N ARG A 233 -16.10 -14.65 -9.21
CA ARG A 233 -15.19 -13.53 -9.51
C ARG A 233 -15.95 -12.22 -9.56
N VAL A 234 -16.54 -11.82 -8.42
CA VAL A 234 -17.39 -10.62 -8.36
C VAL A 234 -17.22 -9.92 -7.02
N GLY A 235 -17.14 -8.58 -7.06
CA GLY A 235 -17.18 -7.75 -5.87
C GLY A 235 -15.93 -7.79 -4.98
N ALA A 236 -15.76 -6.75 -4.19
CA ALA A 236 -14.62 -6.58 -3.28
C ALA A 236 -15.07 -6.34 -1.83
N THR A 237 -16.37 -6.42 -1.57
CA THR A 237 -16.92 -6.17 -0.22
C THR A 237 -17.07 -7.47 0.57
N ARG A 238 -17.06 -7.36 1.88
CA ARG A 238 -17.38 -8.51 2.75
C ARG A 238 -18.73 -9.14 2.42
N SER A 239 -19.76 -8.34 2.10
CA SER A 239 -21.09 -8.83 1.74
C SER A 239 -21.06 -9.68 0.46
N SER A 240 -20.38 -9.20 -0.58
CA SER A 240 -20.26 -9.97 -1.83
C SER A 240 -19.43 -11.24 -1.64
N ALA A 241 -18.40 -11.23 -0.81
CA ALA A 241 -17.64 -12.42 -0.46
C ALA A 241 -18.51 -13.45 0.32
N GLU A 242 -19.36 -12.99 1.24
CA GLU A 242 -20.28 -13.85 1.98
C GLU A 242 -21.31 -14.52 1.06
N GLU A 243 -21.89 -13.77 0.12
CA GLU A 243 -22.81 -14.31 -0.89
C GLU A 243 -22.14 -15.38 -1.77
N GLN A 244 -20.91 -15.11 -2.25
CA GLN A 244 -20.18 -16.01 -3.14
C GLN A 244 -19.76 -17.32 -2.42
N VAL A 245 -19.17 -17.21 -1.23
CA VAL A 245 -18.78 -18.39 -0.46
C VAL A 245 -20.01 -19.22 -0.04
N THR A 246 -21.10 -18.53 0.30
CA THR A 246 -22.37 -19.22 0.62
C THR A 246 -22.91 -19.97 -0.59
N ALA A 247 -23.00 -19.31 -1.76
CA ALA A 247 -23.47 -19.95 -2.99
C ALA A 247 -22.60 -21.14 -3.41
N LEU A 248 -21.28 -21.02 -3.23
CA LEU A 248 -20.33 -22.11 -3.50
C LEU A 248 -20.61 -23.34 -2.63
N LEU A 249 -20.82 -23.13 -1.30
CA LEU A 249 -21.09 -24.20 -0.36
C LEU A 249 -22.51 -24.80 -0.47
N ASP A 250 -23.47 -24.02 -0.97
CA ASP A 250 -24.87 -24.44 -1.17
C ASP A 250 -25.12 -25.03 -2.56
N SER A 251 -24.09 -25.16 -3.39
CA SER A 251 -24.19 -25.81 -4.70
C SER A 251 -24.61 -27.29 -4.55
N THR A 252 -25.22 -27.83 -5.60
CA THR A 252 -25.71 -29.24 -5.60
C THR A 252 -24.59 -30.25 -5.34
N ASP A 253 -23.38 -29.93 -5.80
CA ASP A 253 -22.17 -30.71 -5.61
C ASP A 253 -21.06 -29.76 -5.15
N PRO A 254 -20.96 -29.50 -3.82
CA PRO A 254 -20.04 -28.51 -3.28
C PRO A 254 -18.57 -28.94 -3.41
N PRO A 255 -17.62 -28.00 -3.41
CA PRO A 255 -16.21 -28.33 -3.46
C PRO A 255 -15.75 -29.00 -2.16
N THR A 256 -14.69 -29.81 -2.26
CA THR A 256 -13.99 -30.35 -1.07
C THR A 256 -12.90 -29.43 -0.55
N ALA A 257 -12.48 -28.45 -1.37
CA ALA A 257 -11.52 -27.43 -1.02
C ALA A 257 -11.87 -26.09 -1.66
N ILE A 258 -11.45 -24.99 -1.05
CA ILE A 258 -11.65 -23.61 -1.54
C ILE A 258 -10.31 -22.90 -1.60
N PHE A 259 -10.02 -22.28 -2.72
CA PHE A 259 -8.97 -21.28 -2.84
C PHE A 259 -9.60 -19.89 -2.88
N THR A 260 -9.20 -19.02 -1.95
CA THR A 260 -9.67 -17.64 -1.85
C THR A 260 -8.56 -16.69 -2.25
N ALA A 261 -8.83 -15.79 -3.20
CA ALA A 261 -7.82 -14.99 -3.85
C ALA A 261 -7.55 -13.63 -3.18
N GLN A 262 -7.96 -13.45 -1.92
CA GLN A 262 -7.70 -12.24 -1.11
C GLN A 262 -8.02 -12.48 0.35
N ASP A 263 -7.33 -11.77 1.27
CA ASP A 263 -7.49 -11.83 2.73
C ASP A 263 -8.94 -11.65 3.21
N ILE A 264 -9.63 -10.62 2.71
CA ILE A 264 -11.01 -10.33 3.11
C ILE A 264 -11.98 -11.47 2.75
N ILE A 265 -11.72 -12.12 1.60
CA ILE A 265 -12.49 -13.30 1.16
C ILE A 265 -12.13 -14.49 2.03
N THR A 266 -10.85 -14.68 2.34
CA THR A 266 -10.35 -15.74 3.22
C THR A 266 -10.98 -15.65 4.61
N MET A 267 -10.91 -14.48 5.24
CA MET A 267 -11.52 -14.23 6.55
C MET A 267 -13.04 -14.47 6.55
N THR A 268 -13.70 -14.09 5.47
CA THR A 268 -15.14 -14.33 5.29
C THR A 268 -15.45 -15.83 5.18
N ALA A 269 -14.67 -16.56 4.36
CA ALA A 269 -14.80 -18.00 4.20
C ALA A 269 -14.58 -18.73 5.53
N VAL A 270 -13.52 -18.40 6.27
CA VAL A 270 -13.25 -18.94 7.61
C VAL A 270 -14.48 -18.78 8.52
N GLY A 271 -15.03 -17.55 8.59
CA GLY A 271 -16.20 -17.29 9.43
C GLY A 271 -17.44 -18.11 9.03
N ILE A 272 -17.66 -18.34 7.73
CA ILE A 272 -18.77 -19.17 7.25
C ILE A 272 -18.53 -20.65 7.57
N LEU A 273 -17.33 -21.16 7.26
CA LEU A 273 -16.97 -22.55 7.52
C LEU A 273 -17.11 -22.89 9.01
N GLN A 274 -16.64 -22.03 9.90
CA GLN A 274 -16.79 -22.20 11.35
C GLN A 274 -18.26 -22.20 11.79
N ARG A 275 -19.06 -21.22 11.35
CA ARG A 275 -20.49 -21.15 11.70
C ARG A 275 -21.29 -22.37 11.21
N ARG A 276 -20.87 -22.99 10.11
CA ARG A 276 -21.52 -24.16 9.52
C ARG A 276 -20.96 -25.49 10.04
N GLY A 277 -19.91 -25.47 10.87
CA GLY A 277 -19.23 -26.70 11.34
C GLY A 277 -18.54 -27.45 10.21
N LEU A 278 -17.99 -26.71 9.23
CA LEU A 278 -17.31 -27.26 8.04
C LEU A 278 -15.79 -26.97 8.05
N ALA A 279 -15.28 -26.31 9.09
CA ALA A 279 -13.88 -25.85 9.14
C ALA A 279 -12.85 -27.00 9.19
N ASP A 280 -13.27 -28.20 9.58
CA ASP A 280 -12.48 -29.45 9.60
C ASP A 280 -12.84 -30.42 8.45
N ARG A 281 -13.70 -29.99 7.50
CA ARG A 281 -14.23 -30.84 6.43
C ARG A 281 -13.99 -30.27 5.03
N ILE A 282 -13.86 -28.97 4.91
CA ILE A 282 -13.58 -28.28 3.65
C ILE A 282 -12.19 -27.64 3.77
N ALA A 283 -11.26 -28.08 2.95
CA ALA A 283 -9.93 -27.51 2.93
C ALA A 283 -9.97 -26.02 2.45
N LEU A 284 -9.13 -25.18 3.03
CA LEU A 284 -9.07 -23.77 2.68
C LEU A 284 -7.61 -23.31 2.52
N VAL A 285 -7.29 -22.73 1.38
CA VAL A 285 -6.05 -21.98 1.17
C VAL A 285 -6.42 -20.56 0.76
N GLY A 286 -5.88 -19.57 1.48
CA GLY A 286 -6.08 -18.15 1.18
C GLY A 286 -4.89 -17.54 0.47
N PHE A 287 -5.13 -16.52 -0.36
CA PHE A 287 -4.08 -15.60 -0.81
C PHE A 287 -4.08 -14.41 0.16
N ASP A 288 -2.91 -13.94 0.51
CA ASP A 288 -2.56 -13.00 1.57
C ASP A 288 -2.58 -13.61 2.98
N ASP A 289 -1.53 -13.32 3.74
CA ASP A 289 -1.51 -13.63 5.18
C ASP A 289 -2.21 -12.52 5.97
N PHE A 290 -2.83 -12.88 7.08
CA PHE A 290 -3.55 -11.93 7.93
C PHE A 290 -3.31 -12.22 9.42
N GLU A 291 -3.49 -11.19 10.25
CA GLU A 291 -3.35 -11.34 11.70
C GLU A 291 -4.27 -12.44 12.24
N LEU A 292 -3.76 -13.23 13.19
CA LEU A 292 -4.45 -14.33 13.87
C LEU A 292 -4.72 -15.58 13.00
N ALA A 293 -4.27 -15.64 11.74
CA ALA A 293 -4.45 -16.80 10.88
C ALA A 293 -3.87 -18.09 11.49
N ASP A 294 -2.82 -17.98 12.29
CA ASP A 294 -2.16 -19.06 13.02
C ASP A 294 -2.87 -19.47 14.33
N LEU A 295 -3.72 -18.60 14.87
CA LEU A 295 -4.46 -18.86 16.13
C LEU A 295 -5.83 -19.47 15.90
N LEU A 296 -6.30 -19.55 14.66
CA LEU A 296 -7.56 -20.19 14.31
C LEU A 296 -7.45 -21.72 14.41
N GLN A 297 -8.59 -22.41 14.43
CA GLN A 297 -8.66 -23.87 14.53
C GLN A 297 -9.53 -24.43 13.39
N PRO A 298 -8.93 -25.08 12.36
CA PRO A 298 -7.49 -25.17 12.09
C PRO A 298 -6.87 -23.80 11.78
N GLY A 299 -5.55 -23.67 11.93
CA GLY A 299 -4.83 -22.49 11.45
C GLY A 299 -4.96 -22.36 9.93
N VAL A 300 -5.02 -21.13 9.40
CA VAL A 300 -5.30 -20.91 7.98
C VAL A 300 -4.03 -20.97 7.15
N THR A 301 -3.96 -21.94 6.25
CA THR A 301 -2.91 -22.09 5.24
C THR A 301 -3.05 -20.97 4.20
N VAL A 302 -1.97 -20.23 3.92
CA VAL A 302 -2.01 -19.09 3.05
C VAL A 302 -0.83 -19.02 2.08
N VAL A 303 -1.05 -18.37 0.94
CA VAL A 303 0.00 -17.85 0.06
C VAL A 303 0.32 -16.44 0.51
N ALA A 304 1.42 -16.29 1.25
CA ALA A 304 1.82 -15.02 1.83
C ALA A 304 2.64 -14.19 0.83
N GLN A 305 2.30 -12.92 0.73
CA GLN A 305 3.09 -11.87 0.09
C GLN A 305 4.09 -11.22 1.08
N ASP A 306 4.99 -10.37 0.56
CA ASP A 306 5.82 -9.49 1.38
C ASP A 306 5.58 -8.02 0.99
N PRO A 307 4.45 -7.43 1.42
CA PRO A 307 4.11 -6.04 1.09
C PRO A 307 5.10 -5.03 1.69
N TYR A 308 5.70 -5.32 2.84
CA TYR A 308 6.74 -4.48 3.41
C TYR A 308 7.94 -4.39 2.47
N ARG A 309 8.39 -5.51 1.90
CA ARG A 309 9.49 -5.57 0.94
C ARG A 309 9.14 -4.81 -0.34
N ILE A 310 7.90 -4.92 -0.84
CA ILE A 310 7.42 -4.12 -1.97
C ILE A 310 7.59 -2.62 -1.67
N GLY A 311 7.16 -2.17 -0.50
CA GLY A 311 7.29 -0.78 -0.07
C GLY A 311 8.75 -0.29 0.01
N VAL A 312 9.64 -1.14 0.54
CA VAL A 312 11.09 -0.83 0.62
C VAL A 312 11.70 -0.64 -0.77
N ILE A 313 11.44 -1.57 -1.70
CA ILE A 313 11.97 -1.51 -3.07
C ILE A 313 11.39 -0.28 -3.79
N ALA A 314 10.08 -0.05 -3.71
CA ALA A 314 9.42 1.08 -4.34
C ALA A 314 9.98 2.42 -3.84
N ALA A 315 10.21 2.56 -2.53
CA ALA A 315 10.80 3.76 -1.95
C ALA A 315 12.25 4.00 -2.41
N ARG A 316 13.05 2.95 -2.52
CA ARG A 316 14.43 3.05 -3.04
C ARG A 316 14.43 3.52 -4.50
N LEU A 317 13.59 2.92 -5.35
CA LEU A 317 13.42 3.34 -6.74
C LEU A 317 12.95 4.81 -6.83
N ALA A 318 11.97 5.21 -6.03
CA ALA A 318 11.46 6.58 -5.98
C ALA A 318 12.53 7.60 -5.56
N LEU A 319 13.51 7.18 -4.76
CA LEU A 319 14.64 8.02 -4.35
C LEU A 319 15.83 7.99 -5.34
N GLY A 320 15.73 7.21 -6.41
CA GLY A 320 16.78 7.05 -7.42
C GLY A 320 17.92 6.12 -7.02
N ASP A 321 17.67 5.21 -6.06
CA ASP A 321 18.66 4.19 -5.67
C ASP A 321 18.67 3.06 -6.70
N ASP A 322 19.85 2.47 -6.88
CA ASP A 322 19.99 1.24 -7.65
C ASP A 322 19.47 0.04 -6.84
N CYS A 323 18.46 -0.65 -7.36
CA CYS A 323 17.86 -1.84 -6.76
C CYS A 323 18.19 -3.13 -7.54
N ALA A 324 19.10 -3.07 -8.51
CA ALA A 324 19.44 -4.20 -9.40
C ALA A 324 20.00 -5.44 -8.66
N SER A 325 20.51 -5.27 -7.44
CA SER A 325 21.08 -6.38 -6.65
C SER A 325 20.05 -7.17 -5.85
N ASP A 326 18.84 -6.66 -5.65
CA ASP A 326 17.90 -7.26 -4.70
C ASP A 326 16.93 -8.27 -5.35
N GLU A 327 16.56 -8.06 -6.62
CA GLU A 327 15.73 -8.96 -7.43
C GLU A 327 15.98 -8.59 -8.89
N HIS A 328 16.28 -9.57 -9.74
CA HIS A 328 16.60 -9.31 -11.16
C HIS A 328 15.37 -8.68 -11.85
N PRO A 329 15.40 -7.38 -12.17
CA PRO A 329 14.28 -6.76 -12.88
C PRO A 329 14.19 -7.35 -14.28
N VAL A 330 13.01 -7.79 -14.66
CA VAL A 330 12.68 -8.12 -16.04
C VAL A 330 11.93 -6.93 -16.62
N GLU A 331 12.49 -6.28 -17.62
CA GLU A 331 11.87 -5.15 -18.32
C GLU A 331 11.38 -4.01 -17.41
N GLY A 332 12.12 -3.69 -16.34
CA GLY A 332 11.75 -2.64 -15.37
C GLY A 332 10.74 -3.08 -14.30
N GLN A 333 10.37 -4.36 -14.26
CA GLN A 333 9.52 -4.92 -13.21
C GLN A 333 10.36 -5.64 -12.16
N HIS A 334 10.17 -5.27 -10.90
CA HIS A 334 10.71 -5.96 -9.73
C HIS A 334 9.65 -6.91 -9.18
N ILE A 335 9.94 -8.21 -9.15
CA ILE A 335 8.99 -9.24 -8.74
C ILE A 335 9.35 -9.74 -7.33
N VAL A 336 8.49 -9.48 -6.35
CA VAL A 336 8.60 -10.01 -5.00
C VAL A 336 7.88 -11.35 -4.91
N ARG A 337 8.60 -12.39 -4.52
CA ARG A 337 8.07 -13.76 -4.51
C ARG A 337 7.14 -14.02 -3.34
N THR A 338 6.10 -14.77 -3.62
CA THR A 338 5.20 -15.34 -2.61
C THR A 338 5.78 -16.61 -1.97
N ARG A 339 5.21 -16.99 -0.84
CA ARG A 339 5.51 -18.26 -0.18
C ARG A 339 4.24 -18.89 0.37
N LEU A 340 4.14 -20.21 0.33
CA LEU A 340 3.10 -20.96 1.02
C LEU A 340 3.47 -21.09 2.50
N ILE A 341 2.49 -20.86 3.39
CA ILE A 341 2.59 -21.06 4.82
C ILE A 341 1.49 -22.05 5.22
N GLU A 342 1.89 -23.29 5.47
CA GLU A 342 1.01 -24.37 5.88
C GLU A 342 0.66 -24.21 7.36
N ARG A 343 -0.65 -24.34 7.71
CA ARG A 343 -1.15 -24.15 9.09
C ARG A 343 -2.29 -25.10 9.48
N GLY A 344 -2.69 -26.01 8.61
CA GLY A 344 -3.67 -27.06 8.89
C GLY A 344 -4.96 -26.96 8.07
N SER A 345 -5.41 -25.78 7.64
CA SER A 345 -6.66 -25.70 6.86
C SER A 345 -6.53 -26.21 5.42
N GLY A 346 -5.34 -26.10 4.83
CA GLY A 346 -5.05 -26.60 3.49
C GLY A 346 -4.73 -28.10 3.46
N GLU A 347 -4.52 -28.70 4.61
CA GLU A 347 -4.06 -30.09 4.81
C GLU A 347 -5.23 -31.04 5.17
N ILE A 348 -6.47 -30.54 5.18
CA ILE A 348 -7.68 -31.35 5.35
C ILE A 348 -7.84 -32.23 4.10
N ALA A 349 -8.01 -33.53 4.28
CA ALA A 349 -8.22 -34.47 3.19
C ALA A 349 -9.64 -34.32 2.58
N PRO A 350 -9.84 -34.63 1.26
CA PRO A 350 -11.14 -34.56 0.59
C PRO A 350 -12.19 -35.53 1.12
#